data_b42468d589b2cdae1b8fe4b14d7724c4
#
_entry.id   b42468d589b2cdae1b8fe4b14d7724c4
#
_cell.length_a   1.000
_cell.length_b   1.000
_cell.length_c   1.000
_cell.angle_alpha   90.00
_cell.angle_beta   90.00
_cell.angle_gamma   90.00
#
_symmetry.space_group_name_H-M   'P 1'
#
loop_
_entity.id
_entity.type
_entity.pdbx_description
1 polymer ?
#
loop_
_entity_poly.entity_id
_entity_poly.type
_entity_poly.pdbx_seq_one_letter_code
_entity_poly.pdbx_strand_id
1 'polypeptide(L)'
;MPYRLWYWPTIQGRGEFVRLALEAAGIDYLDCARLEGVEAMMADMETRAKAGRGPFAPPYLALDNHAVAQVANILQFLGQQHDLAPSNLADRQWINQLQLTIADCIAEVHSVHHPVAMMAYYDDQKDEAARAADQFRRERLPKYLDHFEAAARHGPTEWLPALEATPRPP
;
A
#
# COMPACT_ATOMS: atom_id res chain seq x y z
N MET A 1 -21.98 6.94 -0.29
CA MET A 1 -21.35 7.28 1.00
C MET A 1 -19.84 7.26 0.81
N PRO A 2 -19.06 8.12 1.47
CA PRO A 2 -17.60 8.09 1.38
C PRO A 2 -17.06 6.78 1.95
N TYR A 3 -15.92 6.33 1.42
CA TYR A 3 -15.19 5.19 2.00
C TYR A 3 -14.68 5.52 3.39
N ARG A 4 -14.62 4.54 4.27
CA ARG A 4 -14.05 4.67 5.62
C ARG A 4 -12.71 3.95 5.64
N LEU A 5 -11.61 4.73 5.56
CA LEU A 5 -10.25 4.20 5.63
C LEU A 5 -9.78 4.19 7.08
N TRP A 6 -9.29 3.05 7.54
CA TRP A 6 -8.65 2.89 8.83
C TRP A 6 -7.16 2.61 8.67
N TYR A 7 -6.33 3.48 9.20
CA TYR A 7 -4.89 3.31 9.30
C TYR A 7 -4.32 4.16 10.42
N TRP A 8 -3.10 3.86 10.84
CA TRP A 8 -2.40 4.61 11.89
C TRP A 8 -2.35 6.10 11.55
N PRO A 9 -2.80 7.00 12.48
CA PRO A 9 -3.01 8.42 12.13
C PRO A 9 -1.72 9.22 12.01
N THR A 10 -0.64 8.76 12.67
CA THR A 10 0.62 9.51 12.82
C THR A 10 1.67 9.17 11.76
N ILE A 11 1.43 8.16 10.94
CA ILE A 11 2.37 7.72 9.91
C ILE A 11 1.70 7.64 8.54
N GLN A 12 2.48 7.83 7.50
CA GLN A 12 2.08 7.61 6.11
C GLN A 12 1.97 6.11 5.83
N GLY A 13 3.09 5.40 5.92
CA GLY A 13 3.19 3.95 5.83
C GLY A 13 2.35 3.33 4.72
N ARG A 14 1.85 2.13 4.97
CA ARG A 14 1.03 1.39 3.98
C ARG A 14 -0.32 2.03 3.69
N GLY A 15 -0.86 2.85 4.59
CA GLY A 15 -2.12 3.57 4.36
C GLY A 15 -2.01 4.63 3.28
N GLU A 16 -0.81 5.18 3.05
CA GLU A 16 -0.60 6.22 2.05
C GLU A 16 -0.88 5.76 0.63
N PHE A 17 -0.58 4.52 0.29
CA PHE A 17 -0.93 3.97 -1.03
C PHE A 17 -2.43 4.02 -1.31
N VAL A 18 -3.24 3.79 -0.28
CA VAL A 18 -4.70 3.85 -0.39
C VAL A 18 -5.18 5.30 -0.48
N ARG A 19 -4.61 6.19 0.36
CA ARG A 19 -4.93 7.63 0.30
C ARG A 19 -4.63 8.20 -1.08
N LEU A 20 -3.43 7.96 -1.60
CA LEU A 20 -3.01 8.46 -2.92
C LEU A 20 -3.91 7.95 -4.04
N ALA A 21 -4.35 6.69 -3.99
CA ALA A 21 -5.28 6.14 -4.98
C ALA A 21 -6.65 6.82 -4.92
N LEU A 22 -7.20 7.04 -3.73
CA LEU A 22 -8.48 7.72 -3.52
C LEU A 22 -8.39 9.19 -3.97
N GLU A 23 -7.35 9.92 -3.59
CA GLU A 23 -7.11 11.31 -4.00
C GLU A 23 -6.94 11.45 -5.51
N ALA A 24 -6.09 10.61 -6.13
CA ALA A 24 -5.85 10.64 -7.57
C ALA A 24 -7.12 10.36 -8.39
N ALA A 25 -8.03 9.57 -7.85
CA ALA A 25 -9.30 9.24 -8.48
C ALA A 25 -10.44 10.23 -8.13
N GLY A 26 -10.21 11.20 -7.25
CA GLY A 26 -11.24 12.11 -6.76
C GLY A 26 -12.36 11.40 -5.99
N ILE A 27 -12.03 10.33 -5.27
CA ILE A 27 -12.99 9.52 -4.53
C ILE A 27 -13.06 10.00 -3.08
N ASP A 28 -14.25 10.36 -2.62
CA ASP A 28 -14.49 10.80 -1.25
C ASP A 28 -14.25 9.68 -0.24
N TYR A 29 -13.49 9.97 0.81
CA TYR A 29 -13.26 9.05 1.92
C TYR A 29 -13.09 9.77 3.26
N LEU A 30 -13.26 9.04 4.34
CA LEU A 30 -12.98 9.47 5.71
C LEU A 30 -11.73 8.71 6.19
N ASP A 31 -10.70 9.45 6.61
CA ASP A 31 -9.53 8.89 7.31
C ASP A 31 -9.89 8.72 8.80
N CYS A 32 -10.53 7.58 9.10
CA CYS A 32 -11.26 7.40 10.34
C CYS A 32 -10.40 7.51 11.59
N ALA A 33 -9.19 6.92 11.60
CA ALA A 33 -8.35 6.99 12.78
C ALA A 33 -7.77 8.38 13.02
N ARG A 34 -7.65 9.22 11.98
CA ARG A 34 -7.30 10.64 12.14
C ARG A 34 -8.46 11.46 12.73
N LEU A 35 -9.68 11.04 12.48
CA LEU A 35 -10.90 11.72 12.97
C LEU A 35 -11.36 11.19 14.33
N GLU A 36 -11.32 9.89 14.54
CA GLU A 36 -11.95 9.17 15.65
C GLU A 36 -10.94 8.57 16.65
N GLY A 37 -9.64 8.53 16.30
CA GLY A 37 -8.58 8.00 17.16
C GLY A 37 -8.28 6.50 16.93
N VAL A 38 -7.15 6.08 17.54
CA VAL A 38 -6.66 4.69 17.42
C VAL A 38 -7.57 3.71 18.16
N GLU A 39 -8.13 4.11 19.30
CA GLU A 39 -9.04 3.30 20.10
C GLU A 39 -10.28 2.90 19.30
N ALA A 40 -10.84 3.82 18.52
CA ALA A 40 -11.96 3.55 17.64
C ALA A 40 -11.60 2.55 16.54
N MET A 41 -10.40 2.66 15.95
CA MET A 41 -9.88 1.69 14.97
C MET A 41 -9.77 0.29 15.58
N MET A 42 -9.20 0.18 16.79
CA MET A 42 -9.03 -1.11 17.47
C MET A 42 -10.38 -1.74 17.82
N ALA A 43 -11.35 -0.94 18.26
CA ALA A 43 -12.71 -1.42 18.55
C ALA A 43 -13.44 -1.90 17.28
N ASP A 44 -13.31 -1.19 16.15
CA ASP A 44 -13.84 -1.62 14.85
C ASP A 44 -13.22 -2.95 14.40
N MET A 45 -11.89 -3.07 14.49
CA MET A 45 -11.18 -4.33 14.16
C MET A 45 -11.67 -5.50 15.02
N GLU A 46 -11.79 -5.31 16.32
CA GLU A 46 -12.27 -6.35 17.25
C GLU A 46 -13.70 -6.78 16.92
N THR A 47 -14.58 -5.82 16.64
CA THR A 47 -15.97 -6.07 16.26
C THR A 47 -16.03 -6.93 15.00
N ARG A 48 -15.24 -6.60 13.97
CA ARG A 48 -15.19 -7.36 12.73
C ARG A 48 -14.54 -8.74 12.91
N ALA A 49 -13.54 -8.85 13.77
CA ALA A 49 -12.92 -10.13 14.09
C ALA A 49 -13.93 -11.08 14.75
N LYS A 50 -14.74 -10.59 15.69
CA LYS A 50 -15.84 -11.36 16.32
C LYS A 50 -16.89 -11.83 15.32
N ALA A 51 -17.12 -11.05 14.25
CA ALA A 51 -17.99 -11.42 13.14
C ALA A 51 -17.35 -12.40 12.15
N GLY A 52 -16.10 -12.83 12.37
CA GLY A 52 -15.39 -13.83 11.57
C GLY A 52 -14.75 -13.34 10.28
N ARG A 53 -14.77 -12.03 10.00
CA ARG A 53 -14.19 -11.42 8.78
C ARG A 53 -13.42 -10.12 9.09
N GLY A 54 -12.72 -10.09 10.21
CA GLY A 54 -11.89 -8.95 10.60
C GLY A 54 -10.59 -8.85 9.77
N PRO A 55 -10.07 -7.62 9.55
CA PRO A 55 -8.74 -7.44 8.98
C PRO A 55 -7.68 -7.93 9.98
N PHE A 56 -6.59 -8.50 9.48
CA PHE A 56 -5.45 -8.87 10.31
C PHE A 56 -4.75 -7.64 10.90
N ALA A 57 -4.61 -6.59 10.08
CA ALA A 57 -3.98 -5.33 10.45
C ALA A 57 -4.47 -4.22 9.50
N PRO A 58 -4.36 -2.92 9.89
CA PRO A 58 -4.58 -1.80 8.98
C PRO A 58 -3.44 -1.72 7.93
N PRO A 59 -3.69 -1.13 6.73
CA PRO A 59 -4.89 -0.42 6.34
C PRO A 59 -6.04 -1.34 5.93
N TYR A 60 -7.26 -0.86 6.13
CA TYR A 60 -8.46 -1.47 5.56
C TYR A 60 -9.54 -0.44 5.26
N LEU A 61 -10.37 -0.73 4.27
CA LEU A 61 -11.60 -0.03 4.00
C LEU A 61 -12.75 -0.75 4.72
N ALA A 62 -13.45 -0.03 5.59
CA ALA A 62 -14.62 -0.53 6.25
C ALA A 62 -15.85 -0.31 5.35
N LEU A 63 -16.50 -1.39 4.94
CA LEU A 63 -17.76 -1.41 4.21
C LEU A 63 -18.86 -1.90 5.15
N ASP A 64 -20.12 -1.73 4.74
CA ASP A 64 -21.27 -2.04 5.61
C ASP A 64 -21.24 -3.46 6.19
N ASN A 65 -20.94 -4.46 5.35
CA ASN A 65 -21.02 -5.88 5.72
C ASN A 65 -19.67 -6.57 5.87
N HIS A 66 -18.56 -5.92 5.47
CA HIS A 66 -17.22 -6.51 5.49
C HIS A 66 -16.14 -5.45 5.49
N ALA A 67 -14.89 -5.87 5.61
CA ALA A 67 -13.72 -5.03 5.39
C ALA A 67 -12.91 -5.54 4.20
N VAL A 68 -12.33 -4.62 3.44
CA VAL A 68 -11.32 -4.93 2.43
C VAL A 68 -9.98 -4.50 2.99
N ALA A 69 -9.11 -5.45 3.26
CA ALA A 69 -7.78 -5.23 3.83
C ALA A 69 -6.68 -5.69 2.87
N GLN A 70 -5.43 -5.42 3.21
CA GLN A 70 -4.24 -5.58 2.35
C GLN A 70 -4.21 -4.58 1.18
N VAL A 71 -3.13 -3.78 1.09
CA VAL A 71 -3.01 -2.69 0.11
C VAL A 71 -3.32 -3.15 -1.31
N ALA A 72 -2.69 -4.22 -1.79
CA ALA A 72 -2.91 -4.72 -3.15
C ALA A 72 -4.38 -5.11 -3.39
N ASN A 73 -5.04 -5.74 -2.39
CA ASN A 73 -6.45 -6.09 -2.47
C ASN A 73 -7.37 -4.86 -2.44
N ILE A 74 -7.05 -3.86 -1.61
CA ILE A 74 -7.78 -2.58 -1.57
C ILE A 74 -7.69 -1.86 -2.93
N LEU A 75 -6.49 -1.76 -3.48
CA LEU A 75 -6.27 -1.10 -4.77
C LEU A 75 -6.97 -1.85 -5.92
N GLN A 76 -6.95 -3.18 -5.89
CA GLN A 76 -7.69 -3.99 -6.85
C GLN A 76 -9.20 -3.77 -6.74
N PHE A 77 -9.73 -3.72 -5.51
CA PHE A 77 -11.14 -3.41 -5.25
C PHE A 77 -11.51 -2.03 -5.79
N LEU A 78 -10.75 -0.99 -5.45
CA LEU A 78 -10.98 0.38 -5.95
C LEU A 78 -10.87 0.44 -7.48
N GLY A 79 -9.87 -0.23 -8.05
CA GLY A 79 -9.71 -0.33 -9.50
C GLY A 79 -10.93 -0.89 -10.23
N GLN A 80 -11.58 -1.91 -9.65
CA GLN A 80 -12.78 -2.53 -10.20
C GLN A 80 -14.04 -1.69 -9.99
N GLN A 81 -14.14 -0.97 -8.87
CA GLN A 81 -15.33 -0.17 -8.54
C GLN A 81 -15.38 1.17 -9.27
N HIS A 82 -14.23 1.71 -9.68
CA HIS A 82 -14.10 3.07 -10.20
C HIS A 82 -13.43 3.14 -11.58
N ASP A 83 -13.41 2.03 -12.31
CA ASP A 83 -12.82 1.95 -13.66
C ASP A 83 -11.35 2.43 -13.73
N LEU A 84 -10.60 2.24 -12.62
CA LEU A 84 -9.17 2.59 -12.55
C LEU A 84 -8.26 1.41 -12.95
N ALA A 85 -8.85 0.30 -13.32
CA ALA A 85 -8.14 -0.90 -13.78
C ALA A 85 -8.70 -1.35 -15.13
N PRO A 86 -7.87 -1.99 -15.98
CA PRO A 86 -8.33 -2.49 -17.28
C PRO A 86 -9.46 -3.51 -17.13
N SER A 87 -10.31 -3.55 -18.16
CA SER A 87 -11.43 -4.50 -18.21
C SER A 87 -10.99 -5.94 -18.54
N ASN A 88 -9.93 -6.10 -19.34
CA ASN A 88 -9.47 -7.42 -19.76
C ASN A 88 -8.68 -8.16 -18.66
N LEU A 89 -8.78 -9.47 -18.64
CA LEU A 89 -8.21 -10.31 -17.59
C LEU A 89 -6.67 -10.28 -17.58
N ALA A 90 -6.04 -10.29 -18.74
CA ALA A 90 -4.58 -10.36 -18.85
C ALA A 90 -3.91 -9.13 -18.24
N ASP A 91 -4.41 -7.94 -18.55
CA ASP A 91 -3.87 -6.69 -18.01
C ASP A 91 -4.18 -6.53 -16.53
N ARG A 92 -5.36 -6.98 -16.06
CA ARG A 92 -5.65 -7.02 -14.62
C ARG A 92 -4.70 -7.95 -13.85
N GLN A 93 -4.38 -9.11 -14.42
CA GLN A 93 -3.41 -10.02 -13.81
C GLN A 93 -2.01 -9.40 -13.79
N TRP A 94 -1.61 -8.72 -14.87
CA TRP A 94 -0.34 -8.01 -14.93
C TRP A 94 -0.24 -6.92 -13.86
N ILE A 95 -1.25 -6.06 -13.71
CA ILE A 95 -1.28 -5.04 -12.67
C ILE A 95 -1.23 -5.68 -11.27
N ASN A 96 -2.00 -6.73 -11.04
CA ASN A 96 -1.99 -7.42 -9.76
C ASN A 96 -0.60 -8.02 -9.44
N GLN A 97 0.08 -8.58 -10.44
CA GLN A 97 1.45 -9.05 -10.30
C GLN A 97 2.41 -7.93 -9.88
N LEU A 98 2.32 -6.74 -10.52
CA LEU A 98 3.11 -5.57 -10.13
C LEU A 98 2.82 -5.12 -8.69
N GLN A 99 1.55 -5.06 -8.31
CA GLN A 99 1.15 -4.71 -6.93
C GLN A 99 1.70 -5.70 -5.90
N LEU A 100 1.67 -7.00 -6.18
CA LEU A 100 2.23 -8.02 -5.30
C LEU A 100 3.76 -7.89 -5.20
N THR A 101 4.45 -7.61 -6.31
CA THR A 101 5.89 -7.34 -6.31
C THR A 101 6.23 -6.09 -5.50
N ILE A 102 5.40 -5.04 -5.56
CA ILE A 102 5.55 -3.86 -4.69
C ILE A 102 5.34 -4.25 -3.22
N ALA A 103 4.35 -5.10 -2.91
CA ALA A 103 4.10 -5.54 -1.55
C ALA A 103 5.30 -6.30 -0.96
N ASP A 104 5.96 -7.16 -1.76
CA ASP A 104 7.20 -7.85 -1.39
C ASP A 104 8.33 -6.86 -1.15
N CYS A 105 8.53 -5.90 -2.05
CA CYS A 105 9.53 -4.84 -1.90
C CYS A 105 9.33 -4.05 -0.58
N ILE A 106 8.09 -3.68 -0.26
CA ILE A 106 7.76 -2.96 0.96
C ILE A 106 8.04 -3.82 2.20
N ALA A 107 7.76 -5.12 2.14
CA ALA A 107 8.06 -6.04 3.23
C ALA A 107 9.57 -6.17 3.44
N GLU A 108 10.37 -6.28 2.38
CA GLU A 108 11.83 -6.28 2.47
C GLU A 108 12.36 -4.96 3.05
N VAL A 109 11.88 -3.79 2.58
CA VAL A 109 12.26 -2.48 3.12
C VAL A 109 11.92 -2.36 4.61
N HIS A 110 10.75 -2.85 5.02
CA HIS A 110 10.37 -2.86 6.42
C HIS A 110 11.30 -3.75 7.27
N SER A 111 11.67 -4.93 6.74
CA SER A 111 12.61 -5.84 7.40
C SER A 111 14.03 -5.26 7.49
N VAL A 112 14.42 -4.39 6.56
CA VAL A 112 15.69 -3.63 6.65
C VAL A 112 15.70 -2.69 7.85
N HIS A 113 14.57 -2.07 8.15
CA HIS A 113 14.41 -1.14 9.28
C HIS A 113 14.31 -1.88 10.64
N HIS A 114 13.78 -3.09 10.64
CA HIS A 114 13.53 -3.91 11.82
C HIS A 114 14.09 -5.33 11.65
N PRO A 115 15.44 -5.48 11.45
CA PRO A 115 16.02 -6.76 11.04
C PRO A 115 16.08 -7.80 12.16
N VAL A 116 16.07 -7.38 13.42
CA VAL A 116 16.14 -8.29 14.58
C VAL A 116 14.75 -8.63 15.10
N ALA A 117 13.94 -7.60 15.32
CA ALA A 117 12.59 -7.80 15.85
C ALA A 117 11.64 -6.71 15.33
N MET A 118 10.52 -7.15 14.74
CA MET A 118 9.51 -6.28 14.13
C MET A 118 8.89 -5.28 15.12
N MET A 119 8.79 -5.65 16.40
CA MET A 119 8.17 -4.84 17.46
C MET A 119 9.19 -4.03 18.27
N ALA A 120 10.48 -4.23 18.05
CA ALA A 120 11.53 -3.44 18.71
C ALA A 120 11.66 -2.06 18.05
N TYR A 121 12.05 -1.07 18.84
CA TYR A 121 12.33 0.25 18.27
C TYR A 121 13.56 0.20 17.34
N TYR A 122 13.58 1.07 16.35
CA TYR A 122 14.72 1.21 15.45
C TYR A 122 16.01 1.49 16.21
N ASP A 123 15.93 2.31 17.27
CA ASP A 123 17.08 2.68 18.10
C ASP A 123 17.78 1.50 18.75
N ASP A 124 17.05 0.41 19.02
CA ASP A 124 17.59 -0.80 19.66
C ASP A 124 18.28 -1.75 18.66
N GLN A 125 18.20 -1.48 17.35
CA GLN A 125 18.73 -2.36 16.29
C GLN A 125 19.38 -1.58 15.13
N LYS A 126 19.92 -0.39 15.42
CA LYS A 126 20.51 0.51 14.40
C LYS A 126 21.67 -0.13 13.62
N ASP A 127 22.53 -0.83 14.29
CA ASP A 127 23.73 -1.43 13.66
C ASP A 127 23.35 -2.56 12.71
N GLU A 128 22.39 -3.38 13.11
CA GLU A 128 21.83 -4.44 12.27
C GLU A 128 21.04 -3.84 11.10
N ALA A 129 20.25 -2.80 11.34
CA ALA A 129 19.51 -2.10 10.29
C ALA A 129 20.47 -1.45 9.27
N ALA A 130 21.55 -0.85 9.71
CA ALA A 130 22.57 -0.29 8.81
C ALA A 130 23.21 -1.36 7.90
N ARG A 131 23.56 -2.53 8.45
CA ARG A 131 24.09 -3.66 7.67
C ARG A 131 23.06 -4.21 6.69
N ALA A 132 21.81 -4.40 7.14
CA ALA A 132 20.73 -4.87 6.29
C ALA A 132 20.45 -3.88 5.14
N ALA A 133 20.43 -2.57 5.43
CA ALA A 133 20.24 -1.53 4.44
C ALA A 133 21.36 -1.50 3.37
N ASP A 134 22.60 -1.70 3.77
CA ASP A 134 23.72 -1.73 2.84
C ASP A 134 23.60 -2.92 1.87
N GLN A 135 23.26 -4.10 2.37
CA GLN A 135 23.05 -5.27 1.54
C GLN A 135 21.82 -5.14 0.63
N PHE A 136 20.71 -4.64 1.15
CA PHE A 136 19.50 -4.40 0.37
C PHE A 136 19.77 -3.44 -0.81
N ARG A 137 20.48 -2.32 -0.56
CA ARG A 137 20.85 -1.36 -1.60
C ARG A 137 21.74 -1.94 -2.69
N ARG A 138 22.62 -2.89 -2.35
CA ARG A 138 23.52 -3.49 -3.33
C ARG A 138 22.88 -4.61 -4.13
N GLU A 139 22.04 -5.43 -3.52
CA GLU A 139 21.58 -6.69 -4.11
C GLU A 139 20.12 -6.70 -4.52
N ARG A 140 19.26 -6.06 -3.74
CA ARG A 140 17.81 -6.13 -3.94
C ARG A 140 17.22 -4.92 -4.64
N LEU A 141 17.58 -3.73 -4.18
CA LEU A 141 17.03 -2.48 -4.70
C LEU A 141 17.24 -2.33 -6.22
N PRO A 142 18.43 -2.61 -6.81
CA PRO A 142 18.60 -2.53 -8.25
C PRO A 142 17.66 -3.44 -9.04
N LYS A 143 17.43 -4.67 -8.55
CA LYS A 143 16.49 -5.61 -9.21
C LYS A 143 15.07 -5.10 -9.24
N TYR A 144 14.59 -4.47 -8.16
CA TYR A 144 13.27 -3.86 -8.12
C TYR A 144 13.18 -2.68 -9.07
N LEU A 145 14.17 -1.77 -9.04
CA LEU A 145 14.21 -0.61 -9.92
C LEU A 145 14.24 -1.00 -11.39
N ASP A 146 15.10 -1.95 -11.78
CA ASP A 146 15.19 -2.45 -13.15
C ASP A 146 13.88 -3.09 -13.61
N HIS A 147 13.24 -3.88 -12.73
CA HIS A 147 11.95 -4.51 -13.02
C HIS A 147 10.84 -3.48 -13.25
N PHE A 148 10.72 -2.48 -12.37
CA PHE A 148 9.69 -1.45 -12.51
C PHE A 148 9.99 -0.48 -13.65
N GLU A 149 11.26 -0.16 -13.92
CA GLU A 149 11.64 0.61 -15.09
C GLU A 149 11.27 -0.11 -16.40
N ALA A 150 11.54 -1.42 -16.47
CA ALA A 150 11.14 -2.22 -17.62
C ALA A 150 9.61 -2.30 -17.76
N ALA A 151 8.88 -2.46 -16.65
CA ALA A 151 7.42 -2.46 -16.65
C ALA A 151 6.85 -1.12 -17.13
N ALA A 152 7.44 0.00 -16.69
CA ALA A 152 7.02 1.34 -17.11
C ALA A 152 7.28 1.62 -18.60
N ARG A 153 8.39 1.09 -19.15
CA ARG A 153 8.73 1.26 -20.57
C ARG A 153 7.88 0.43 -21.52
N HIS A 154 7.44 -0.75 -21.08
CA HIS A 154 6.74 -1.72 -21.93
C HIS A 154 5.26 -1.90 -21.55
N GLY A 155 4.81 -1.22 -20.51
CA GLY A 155 3.41 -1.19 -20.12
C GLY A 155 2.54 -0.42 -21.12
N PRO A 156 1.22 -0.60 -21.08
CA PRO A 156 0.29 0.16 -21.91
C PRO A 156 0.48 1.66 -21.65
N THR A 157 0.83 2.40 -22.69
CA THR A 157 1.09 3.85 -22.63
C THR A 157 -0.13 4.66 -22.18
N GLU A 158 -1.31 4.14 -22.35
CA GLU A 158 -2.57 4.74 -21.94
C GLU A 158 -2.76 4.85 -20.41
N TRP A 159 -1.94 4.13 -19.62
CA TRP A 159 -1.98 4.19 -18.15
C TRP A 159 -0.94 5.10 -17.52
N LEU A 160 -0.08 5.70 -18.34
CA LEU A 160 0.97 6.63 -17.90
C LEU A 160 0.80 8.06 -18.44
N PRO A 161 -0.41 8.57 -18.77
CA PRO A 161 -0.58 9.90 -19.34
C PRO A 161 -0.08 11.04 -18.44
N ALA A 162 0.09 10.78 -17.14
CA ALA A 162 0.54 11.79 -16.17
C ALA A 162 2.07 11.93 -16.07
N LEU A 163 2.86 10.97 -16.58
CA LEU A 163 4.33 11.04 -16.49
C LEU A 163 4.96 11.90 -17.59
N GLU A 164 4.28 12.11 -18.70
CA GLU A 164 4.75 12.99 -19.77
C GLU A 164 4.47 14.48 -19.51
N ALA A 165 3.56 14.82 -18.61
CA ALA A 165 3.11 16.17 -18.36
C ALA A 165 3.89 16.95 -17.29
N THR A 166 4.80 16.31 -16.56
CA THR A 166 5.63 16.98 -15.55
C THR A 166 7.04 17.22 -16.11
N PRO A 167 7.43 18.48 -16.39
CA PRO A 167 8.83 18.81 -16.71
C PRO A 167 9.69 18.41 -15.49
N ARG A 168 10.75 17.63 -15.74
CA ARG A 168 11.75 17.38 -14.69
C ARG A 168 12.32 18.73 -14.26
N PRO A 169 12.37 19.05 -12.96
CA PRO A 169 13.07 20.23 -12.51
C PRO A 169 14.57 20.14 -12.91
N PRO A 170 15.20 21.28 -13.18
CA PRO A 170 16.58 21.35 -13.61
C PRO A 170 17.57 20.84 -12.58
#